data_30b627c7573c44438c0634eaad00159f
#
_entry.id   30b627c7573c44438c0634eaad00159f
#
_cell.length_a   1.000
_cell.length_b   1.000
_cell.length_c   1.000
_cell.angle_alpha   90.00
_cell.angle_beta   90.00
_cell.angle_gamma   90.00
#
_symmetry.space_group_name_H-M   'P 1'
#
loop_
_entity.id
_entity.type
_entity.pdbx_description
1 polymer ?
#
loop_
_entity_poly.entity_id
_entity_poly.type
_entity_poly.pdbx_seq_one_letter_code
_entity_poly.pdbx_strand_id
1 'polypeptide(L)'
;MQSIGIKGIGYYVPENVFTNFDFEKIIDTSDEWIRTRTGIIERRFASKEQATSDLAYGAALKAIESAKIKKEDVDMIILATTTPDYIAQGAACIVQNKL
;
A
#
# COMPACT_ATOMS: atom_id res chain seq x y z
N MET A 1 0.59 24.31 -24.00
CA MET A 1 0.40 23.94 -22.57
C MET A 1 0.41 22.42 -22.48
N GLN A 2 1.29 21.83 -21.69
CA GLN A 2 1.28 20.38 -21.47
C GLN A 2 0.14 20.06 -20.49
N SER A 3 -0.75 19.13 -20.88
CA SER A 3 -1.80 18.64 -20.00
C SER A 3 -1.24 17.56 -19.08
N ILE A 4 -1.57 17.66 -17.79
CA ILE A 4 -1.24 16.64 -16.78
C ILE A 4 -2.49 15.80 -16.55
N GLY A 5 -2.33 14.49 -16.50
CA GLY A 5 -3.44 13.58 -16.27
C GLY A 5 -2.99 12.26 -15.65
N ILE A 6 -3.93 11.55 -15.03
CA ILE A 6 -3.71 10.21 -14.50
C ILE A 6 -3.84 9.20 -15.65
N LYS A 7 -2.79 8.42 -15.92
CA LYS A 7 -2.77 7.40 -16.96
C LYS A 7 -3.15 6.01 -16.48
N GLY A 8 -2.89 5.70 -15.23
CA GLY A 8 -3.20 4.39 -14.65
C GLY A 8 -3.25 4.44 -13.14
N ILE A 9 -3.99 3.53 -12.56
CA ILE A 9 -4.15 3.36 -11.13
C ILE A 9 -3.92 1.90 -10.79
N GLY A 10 -3.23 1.64 -9.68
CA GLY A 10 -3.01 0.31 -9.15
C GLY A 10 -3.02 0.30 -7.64
N TYR A 11 -3.42 -0.81 -7.06
CA TYR A 11 -3.37 -1.03 -5.63
C TYR A 11 -2.89 -2.44 -5.32
N TYR A 12 -2.36 -2.61 -4.13
CA TYR A 12 -2.00 -3.91 -3.58
C TYR A 12 -2.46 -3.97 -2.13
N VAL A 13 -3.04 -5.09 -1.76
CA VAL A 13 -3.41 -5.41 -0.38
C VAL A 13 -2.83 -6.77 0.00
N PRO A 14 -2.25 -6.91 1.20
CA PRO A 14 -1.75 -8.19 1.70
C PRO A 14 -2.86 -9.25 1.80
N GLU A 15 -2.47 -10.52 1.81
CA GLU A 15 -3.42 -11.63 1.89
C GLU A 15 -4.04 -11.82 3.28
N ASN A 16 -3.29 -11.46 4.34
CA ASN A 16 -3.76 -11.64 5.71
C ASN A 16 -4.91 -10.70 6.04
N VAL A 17 -6.10 -11.26 6.17
CA VAL A 17 -7.30 -10.54 6.60
C VAL A 17 -7.35 -10.51 8.13
N PHE A 18 -7.59 -9.33 8.70
CA PHE A 18 -7.78 -9.13 10.13
C PHE A 18 -9.11 -8.41 10.36
N THR A 19 -10.05 -9.12 10.98
CA THR A 19 -11.41 -8.63 11.21
C THR A 19 -11.53 -7.83 12.50
N ASN A 20 -12.65 -7.12 12.68
CA ASN A 20 -12.95 -6.47 13.95
C ASN A 20 -13.05 -7.47 15.10
N PHE A 21 -13.58 -8.68 14.86
CA PHE A 21 -13.65 -9.75 15.85
C PHE A 21 -12.27 -10.26 16.29
N ASP A 22 -11.26 -10.19 15.41
CA ASP A 22 -9.87 -10.50 15.79
C ASP A 22 -9.31 -9.43 16.74
N PHE A 23 -9.69 -8.16 16.55
CA PHE A 23 -9.32 -7.09 17.48
C PHE A 23 -9.95 -7.26 18.87
N GLU A 24 -11.20 -7.71 18.96
CA GLU A 24 -11.88 -7.98 20.24
C GLU A 24 -11.10 -8.95 21.14
N LYS A 25 -10.28 -9.83 20.53
CA LYS A 25 -9.47 -10.82 21.25
C LYS A 25 -8.19 -10.23 21.87
N ILE A 26 -7.73 -9.08 21.39
CA ILE A 26 -6.41 -8.53 21.75
C ILE A 26 -6.48 -7.14 22.39
N ILE A 27 -7.56 -6.39 22.18
CA ILE A 27 -7.75 -5.06 22.77
C ILE A 27 -9.22 -4.91 23.23
N ASP A 28 -9.45 -3.99 24.15
CA ASP A 28 -10.79 -3.64 24.63
C ASP A 28 -11.55 -2.81 23.60
N THR A 29 -12.28 -3.48 22.71
CA THR A 29 -13.08 -2.90 21.63
C THR A 29 -14.22 -3.86 21.22
N SER A 30 -15.08 -3.43 20.31
CA SER A 30 -16.10 -4.27 19.69
C SER A 30 -16.26 -4.01 18.20
N ASP A 31 -16.73 -5.02 17.44
CA ASP A 31 -17.08 -4.85 16.03
C ASP A 31 -18.06 -3.70 15.83
N GLU A 32 -19.10 -3.63 16.68
CA GLU A 32 -20.10 -2.56 16.62
C GLU A 32 -19.47 -1.18 16.80
N TRP A 33 -18.57 -1.01 17.78
CA TRP A 33 -17.88 0.25 18.02
C TRP A 33 -17.01 0.68 16.84
N ILE A 34 -16.21 -0.23 16.31
CA ILE A 34 -15.33 0.05 15.16
C ILE A 34 -16.16 0.39 13.92
N ARG A 35 -17.17 -0.41 13.64
CA ARG A 35 -18.01 -0.26 12.43
C ARG A 35 -18.83 1.03 12.46
N THR A 36 -19.45 1.37 13.59
CA THR A 36 -20.25 2.59 13.71
C THR A 36 -19.40 3.86 13.62
N ARG A 37 -18.14 3.82 14.07
CA ARG A 37 -17.22 4.97 14.05
C ARG A 37 -16.46 5.12 12.75
N THR A 38 -16.12 4.04 12.07
CA THR A 38 -15.20 4.05 10.92
C THR A 38 -15.78 3.42 9.65
N GLY A 39 -16.83 2.62 9.76
CA GLY A 39 -17.35 1.80 8.66
C GLY A 39 -16.46 0.59 8.32
N ILE A 40 -15.32 0.42 8.99
CA ILE A 40 -14.35 -0.63 8.69
C ILE A 40 -14.83 -1.97 9.30
N ILE A 41 -14.87 -3.01 8.47
CA ILE A 41 -15.22 -4.37 8.87
C ILE A 41 -13.96 -5.23 9.02
N GLU A 42 -13.02 -5.06 8.10
CA GLU A 42 -11.75 -5.79 8.07
C GLU A 42 -10.63 -4.92 7.50
N ARG A 43 -9.39 -5.31 7.74
CA ARG A 43 -8.19 -4.71 7.14
C ARG A 43 -7.20 -5.81 6.78
N ARG A 44 -6.14 -5.42 6.08
CA ARG A 44 -5.10 -6.34 5.65
C ARG A 44 -3.81 -6.01 6.38
N PHE A 45 -3.13 -7.04 6.85
CA PHE A 45 -1.81 -6.92 7.44
C PHE A 45 -0.76 -7.57 6.56
N ALA A 46 0.36 -6.88 6.39
CA ALA A 46 1.53 -7.44 5.75
C ALA A 46 2.04 -8.67 6.52
N SER A 47 2.62 -9.63 5.82
CA SER A 47 3.35 -10.71 6.47
C SER A 47 4.64 -10.20 7.11
N LYS A 48 5.31 -11.02 7.91
CA LYS A 48 6.59 -10.66 8.55
C LYS A 48 7.70 -10.39 7.54
N GLU A 49 7.59 -10.96 6.35
CA GLU A 49 8.53 -10.84 5.25
C GLU A 49 8.25 -9.65 4.34
N GLN A 50 7.10 -8.98 4.52
CA GLN A 50 6.69 -7.83 3.70
C GLN A 50 6.91 -6.52 4.44
N ALA A 51 7.58 -5.59 3.78
CA ALA A 51 7.77 -4.22 4.22
C ALA A 51 6.95 -3.25 3.35
N THR A 52 6.96 -1.97 3.69
CA THR A 52 6.24 -0.93 2.95
C THR A 52 6.64 -0.88 1.47
N SER A 53 7.92 -1.08 1.16
CA SER A 53 8.39 -1.10 -0.23
C SER A 53 7.82 -2.26 -1.04
N ASP A 54 7.56 -3.42 -0.42
CA ASP A 54 6.95 -4.58 -1.10
C ASP A 54 5.50 -4.30 -1.48
N LEU A 55 4.75 -3.66 -0.58
CA LEU A 55 3.37 -3.26 -0.85
C LEU A 55 3.31 -2.20 -1.97
N ALA A 56 4.19 -1.19 -1.88
CA ALA A 56 4.30 -0.14 -2.88
C ALA A 56 4.71 -0.68 -4.26
N TYR A 57 5.66 -1.61 -4.30
CA TYR A 57 6.08 -2.28 -5.54
C TYR A 57 4.91 -3.04 -6.18
N GLY A 58 4.16 -3.82 -5.41
CA GLY A 58 2.98 -4.53 -5.91
C GLY A 58 1.91 -3.60 -6.50
N ALA A 59 1.68 -2.45 -5.86
CA ALA A 59 0.76 -1.43 -6.36
C ALA A 59 1.30 -0.75 -7.63
N ALA A 60 2.61 -0.43 -7.67
CA ALA A 60 3.26 0.22 -8.81
C ALA A 60 3.19 -0.66 -10.07
N LEU A 61 3.44 -1.96 -9.96
CA LEU A 61 3.31 -2.88 -11.10
C LEU A 61 1.92 -2.85 -11.70
N LYS A 62 0.88 -2.88 -10.89
CA LYS A 62 -0.51 -2.80 -11.37
C LYS A 62 -0.84 -1.45 -11.99
N ALA A 63 -0.29 -0.36 -11.45
CA ALA A 63 -0.49 0.97 -12.03
C ALA A 63 0.19 1.10 -13.41
N ILE A 64 1.41 0.58 -13.56
CA ILE A 64 2.15 0.55 -14.83
C ILE A 64 1.38 -0.28 -15.87
N GLU A 65 0.89 -1.46 -15.50
CA GLU A 65 0.08 -2.31 -16.36
C GLU A 65 -1.22 -1.60 -16.78
N SER A 66 -1.94 -0.99 -15.83
CA SER A 66 -3.15 -0.21 -16.09
C SER A 66 -2.90 0.97 -17.03
N ALA A 67 -1.76 1.64 -16.89
CA ALA A 67 -1.35 2.76 -17.72
C ALA A 67 -0.88 2.32 -19.13
N LYS A 68 -0.61 1.03 -19.34
CA LYS A 68 -0.04 0.46 -20.57
C LYS A 68 1.28 1.13 -20.98
N ILE A 69 2.12 1.45 -20.02
CA ILE A 69 3.46 1.98 -20.19
C ILE A 69 4.51 0.93 -19.80
N LYS A 70 5.78 1.18 -20.14
CA LYS A 70 6.89 0.38 -19.66
C LYS A 70 7.43 0.98 -18.36
N LYS A 71 8.09 0.18 -17.52
CA LYS A 71 8.73 0.65 -16.29
C LYS A 71 9.84 1.68 -16.58
N GLU A 72 10.49 1.54 -17.72
CA GLU A 72 11.55 2.46 -18.21
C GLU A 72 11.01 3.85 -18.58
N ASP A 73 9.68 3.99 -18.76
CA ASP A 73 9.03 5.28 -19.04
C ASP A 73 8.72 6.06 -17.75
N VAL A 74 9.07 5.52 -16.58
CA VAL A 74 8.85 6.18 -15.28
C VAL A 74 10.05 7.04 -14.92
N ASP A 75 9.90 8.35 -14.96
CA ASP A 75 10.97 9.31 -14.67
C ASP A 75 11.13 9.61 -13.17
N MET A 76 10.06 9.48 -12.39
CA MET A 76 10.08 9.83 -10.97
C MET A 76 9.14 8.95 -10.15
N ILE A 77 9.59 8.59 -8.95
CA ILE A 77 8.78 7.88 -7.94
C ILE A 77 8.65 8.75 -6.70
N ILE A 78 7.41 9.03 -6.31
CA ILE A 78 7.09 9.70 -5.05
C ILE A 78 6.36 8.68 -4.17
N LEU A 79 6.92 8.35 -3.01
CA LEU A 79 6.36 7.43 -2.05
C LEU A 79 6.13 8.13 -0.71
N ALA A 80 4.88 8.21 -0.29
CA ALA A 80 4.51 8.80 0.99
C ALA A 80 4.20 7.68 2.00
N THR A 81 4.92 7.66 3.11
CA THR A 81 4.71 6.69 4.19
C THR A 81 5.20 7.26 5.53
N THR A 82 4.56 6.84 6.61
CA THR A 82 5.02 7.07 8.00
C THR A 82 5.79 5.87 8.56
N THR A 83 5.79 4.75 7.83
CA THR A 83 6.41 3.48 8.22
C THR A 83 7.34 2.96 7.13
N PRO A 84 8.47 3.67 6.85
CA PRO A 84 9.41 3.22 5.83
C PRO A 84 10.11 1.92 6.27
N ASP A 85 10.69 1.19 5.30
CA ASP A 85 11.46 -0.02 5.56
C ASP A 85 12.65 0.24 6.50
N TYR A 86 13.30 1.39 6.31
CA TYR A 86 14.45 1.84 7.10
C TYR A 86 14.33 3.33 7.44
N ILE A 87 14.77 3.71 8.63
CA ILE A 87 14.67 5.10 9.12
C ILE A 87 15.47 6.10 8.24
N ALA A 88 16.64 5.68 7.75
CA ALA A 88 17.57 6.55 7.03
C ALA A 88 17.50 6.40 5.50
N GLN A 89 16.87 5.35 4.98
CA GLN A 89 16.81 5.08 3.54
C GLN A 89 15.39 5.32 3.02
N GLY A 90 15.28 6.13 1.97
CA GLY A 90 13.98 6.39 1.32
C GLY A 90 13.40 5.12 0.70
N ALA A 91 12.19 4.74 1.10
CA ALA A 91 11.51 3.56 0.57
C ALA A 91 11.28 3.65 -0.95
N ALA A 92 11.18 4.86 -1.52
CA ALA A 92 11.09 5.07 -2.97
C ALA A 92 12.30 4.52 -3.73
N CYS A 93 13.52 4.65 -3.18
CA CYS A 93 14.72 4.08 -3.79
C CYS A 93 14.72 2.55 -3.80
N ILE A 94 14.12 1.94 -2.78
CA ILE A 94 13.97 0.49 -2.72
C ILE A 94 12.96 0.03 -3.78
N VAL A 95 11.84 0.74 -3.94
CA VAL A 95 10.84 0.46 -4.99
C VAL A 95 11.46 0.63 -6.38
N GLN A 96 12.24 1.68 -6.59
CA GLN A 96 12.97 1.90 -7.86
C GLN A 96 13.87 0.71 -8.21
N ASN A 97 14.62 0.20 -7.23
CA ASN A 97 15.51 -0.95 -7.44
C ASN A 97 14.76 -2.25 -7.74
N LYS A 98 13.52 -2.39 -7.24
CA LYS A 98 12.67 -3.56 -7.50
C LYS A 98 11.98 -3.50 -8.86
N LEU A 99 11.70 -2.32 -9.38
CA LEU A 99 11.09 -2.12 -10.69
C LEU A 99 12.08 -2.38 -11.83
#